data_29436494da5a55179dda107df96a516e
#
_entry.id   29436494da5a55179dda107df96a516e
#
_cell.length_a   1.000
_cell.length_b   1.000
_cell.length_c   1.000
_cell.angle_alpha   90.00
_cell.angle_beta   90.00
_cell.angle_gamma   90.00
#
_symmetry.space_group_name_H-M   'P 1'
#
loop_
_entity.id
_entity.type
_entity.pdbx_description
1 polymer ?
#
loop_
_entity_poly.entity_id
_entity_poly.type
_entity_poly.pdbx_seq_one_letter_code
_entity_poly.pdbx_strand_id
1 'polypeptide(L)'
;MNFNMALPSVYSMRDIERRGSLLLGAALLIASTAAGCSTLRGVEALREVDFTLDRVADVRLAGVAVRDVHSVDDLDTTQGAQLAAAALMGDLPLDCTVVLRATNPPSNAVTAELMRMDWTLLLDNRKAAAGRMDRRYSIAPGETQDIAVPVAVNLGDLLRHHGPKLLRLALALAGEGSSPVDVTLRVVPLIDTPLGTMRSPVPITIMRKRIGADRSR
;
A
#
# COMPACT_ATOMS: atom_id res chain seq x y z
N MET A 1 -22.62 69.82 -50.14
CA MET A 1 -23.21 68.73 -49.30
C MET A 1 -22.45 67.45 -49.66
N ASN A 2 -21.35 67.20 -48.93
CA ASN A 2 -20.54 65.96 -49.10
C ASN A 2 -20.91 64.97 -47.99
N PHE A 3 -21.57 63.87 -48.39
CA PHE A 3 -21.83 62.73 -47.52
C PHE A 3 -20.60 61.83 -47.56
N ASN A 4 -19.84 61.76 -46.45
CA ASN A 4 -18.73 60.88 -46.31
C ASN A 4 -19.23 59.60 -45.55
N MET A 5 -19.39 58.52 -46.29
CA MET A 5 -19.88 57.23 -45.75
C MET A 5 -18.63 56.40 -45.41
N ALA A 6 -18.33 56.35 -44.12
CA ALA A 6 -17.28 55.49 -43.59
C ALA A 6 -17.77 54.03 -43.56
N LEU A 7 -17.04 53.14 -44.24
CA LEU A 7 -17.24 51.68 -44.24
C LEU A 7 -16.70 51.09 -42.91
N PRO A 8 -17.38 50.12 -42.29
CA PRO A 8 -16.87 49.47 -41.09
C PRO A 8 -15.73 48.51 -41.43
N SER A 9 -14.69 48.56 -40.60
CA SER A 9 -13.51 47.75 -40.61
C SER A 9 -13.78 46.23 -40.67
N VAL A 10 -13.16 45.59 -41.66
CA VAL A 10 -13.16 44.13 -41.86
C VAL A 10 -12.46 43.48 -40.69
N TYR A 11 -13.21 42.80 -39.82
CA TYR A 11 -12.64 41.93 -38.78
C TYR A 11 -11.85 40.81 -39.46
N SER A 12 -10.54 40.74 -39.19
CA SER A 12 -9.64 39.74 -39.75
C SER A 12 -9.96 38.34 -39.20
N MET A 13 -10.22 37.42 -40.12
CA MET A 13 -10.46 35.99 -39.78
C MET A 13 -9.31 35.37 -38.97
N ARG A 14 -8.13 35.94 -38.95
CA ARG A 14 -6.96 35.49 -38.17
C ARG A 14 -7.10 35.62 -36.66
N ASP A 15 -7.91 36.57 -36.17
CA ASP A 15 -8.13 36.77 -34.73
C ASP A 15 -9.07 35.73 -34.11
N ILE A 16 -9.95 35.13 -34.91
CA ILE A 16 -10.88 34.09 -34.48
C ILE A 16 -10.13 32.78 -34.27
N GLU A 17 -9.23 32.40 -35.16
CA GLU A 17 -8.44 31.16 -35.03
C GLU A 17 -7.47 31.20 -33.83
N ARG A 18 -6.83 32.35 -33.56
CA ARG A 18 -5.95 32.48 -32.38
C ARG A 18 -6.68 32.40 -31.06
N ARG A 19 -7.90 32.92 -30.97
CA ARG A 19 -8.72 32.84 -29.76
C ARG A 19 -9.28 31.41 -29.54
N GLY A 20 -9.62 30.70 -30.60
CA GLY A 20 -10.04 29.30 -30.54
C GLY A 20 -8.94 28.37 -30.05
N SER A 21 -7.70 28.52 -30.55
CA SER A 21 -6.55 27.70 -30.11
C SER A 21 -6.15 27.93 -28.65
N LEU A 22 -6.24 29.18 -28.16
CA LEU A 22 -5.96 29.50 -26.75
C LEU A 22 -7.02 28.92 -25.79
N LEU A 23 -8.29 28.92 -26.18
CA LEU A 23 -9.37 28.39 -25.39
C LEU A 23 -9.32 26.82 -25.35
N LEU A 24 -8.98 26.17 -26.47
CA LEU A 24 -8.76 24.71 -26.48
C LEU A 24 -7.57 24.28 -25.62
N GLY A 25 -6.46 25.03 -25.67
CA GLY A 25 -5.27 24.75 -24.86
C GLY A 25 -5.53 24.94 -23.36
N ALA A 26 -6.29 25.97 -22.97
CA ALA A 26 -6.68 26.21 -21.59
C ALA A 26 -7.65 25.14 -21.06
N ALA A 27 -8.62 24.69 -21.87
CA ALA A 27 -9.54 23.63 -21.50
C ALA A 27 -8.82 22.26 -21.31
N LEU A 28 -7.80 21.96 -22.13
CA LEU A 28 -7.01 20.73 -22.01
C LEU A 28 -6.13 20.73 -20.74
N LEU A 29 -5.58 21.89 -20.36
CA LEU A 29 -4.80 22.07 -19.14
C LEU A 29 -5.65 21.94 -17.87
N ILE A 30 -6.90 22.41 -17.88
CA ILE A 30 -7.81 22.31 -16.74
C ILE A 30 -8.31 20.88 -16.56
N ALA A 31 -8.54 20.12 -17.64
CA ALA A 31 -8.96 18.72 -17.58
C ALA A 31 -7.87 17.81 -16.99
N SER A 32 -6.59 18.09 -17.22
CA SER A 32 -5.48 17.29 -16.70
C SER A 32 -5.23 17.48 -15.20
N THR A 33 -5.60 18.61 -14.61
CA THR A 33 -5.47 18.85 -13.16
C THR A 33 -6.56 18.18 -12.34
N ALA A 34 -7.75 17.97 -12.90
CA ALA A 34 -8.88 17.34 -12.19
C ALA A 34 -8.66 15.84 -11.95
N ALA A 35 -7.99 15.11 -12.85
CA ALA A 35 -7.72 13.68 -12.72
C ALA A 35 -6.72 13.35 -11.60
N GLY A 36 -5.73 14.22 -11.35
CA GLY A 36 -4.74 14.04 -10.28
C GLY A 36 -5.33 14.20 -8.87
N CYS A 37 -6.32 15.09 -8.70
CA CYS A 37 -6.93 15.35 -7.40
C CYS A 37 -7.85 14.21 -6.92
N SER A 38 -8.53 13.52 -7.83
CA SER A 38 -9.42 12.40 -7.46
C SER A 38 -8.64 11.20 -6.93
N THR A 39 -7.51 10.88 -7.56
CA THR A 39 -6.65 9.77 -7.15
C THR A 39 -6.02 10.00 -5.77
N LEU A 40 -5.59 11.22 -5.46
CA LEU A 40 -5.05 11.56 -4.14
C LEU A 40 -6.11 11.47 -3.04
N ARG A 41 -7.34 11.90 -3.31
CA ARG A 41 -8.47 11.77 -2.38
C ARG A 41 -8.80 10.31 -2.09
N GLY A 42 -8.77 9.43 -3.10
CA GLY A 42 -8.99 8.00 -2.93
C GLY A 42 -7.92 7.34 -2.05
N VAL A 43 -6.65 7.75 -2.16
CA VAL A 43 -5.57 7.26 -1.29
C VAL A 43 -5.72 7.81 0.14
N GLU A 44 -6.16 9.04 0.30
CA GLU A 44 -6.39 9.63 1.63
C GLU A 44 -7.59 8.97 2.33
N ALA A 45 -8.62 8.60 1.59
CA ALA A 45 -9.79 7.87 2.09
C ALA A 45 -9.44 6.50 2.71
N LEU A 46 -8.28 5.91 2.37
CA LEU A 46 -7.79 4.67 3.00
C LEU A 46 -7.56 4.79 4.52
N ARG A 47 -7.44 5.99 5.06
CA ARG A 47 -7.29 6.21 6.50
C ARG A 47 -8.55 5.88 7.30
N GLU A 48 -9.69 5.93 6.64
CA GLU A 48 -11.00 5.63 7.23
C GLU A 48 -11.42 4.17 6.97
N VAL A 49 -10.66 3.43 6.14
CA VAL A 49 -10.91 2.02 5.85
C VAL A 49 -10.45 1.17 7.02
N ASP A 50 -11.34 0.31 7.50
CA ASP A 50 -11.02 -0.70 8.51
C ASP A 50 -10.31 -1.89 7.87
N PHE A 51 -9.09 -2.16 8.33
CA PHE A 51 -8.31 -3.32 7.91
C PHE A 51 -8.23 -4.35 9.01
N THR A 52 -8.69 -5.56 8.73
CA THR A 52 -8.56 -6.72 9.62
C THR A 52 -7.78 -7.83 8.94
N LEU A 53 -6.95 -8.54 9.70
CA LEU A 53 -6.30 -9.74 9.20
C LEU A 53 -7.37 -10.84 9.05
N ASP A 54 -7.56 -11.35 7.83
CA ASP A 54 -8.47 -12.46 7.57
C ASP A 54 -7.73 -13.79 7.69
N ARG A 55 -6.66 -13.98 6.90
CA ARG A 55 -5.84 -15.20 6.91
C ARG A 55 -4.45 -14.97 6.35
N VAL A 56 -3.56 -15.92 6.63
CA VAL A 56 -2.27 -16.06 5.95
C VAL A 56 -2.34 -17.31 5.08
N ALA A 57 -2.00 -17.17 3.81
CA ALA A 57 -2.07 -18.22 2.80
C ALA A 57 -0.70 -18.44 2.15
N ASP A 58 -0.57 -19.57 1.46
CA ASP A 58 0.60 -19.93 0.64
C ASP A 58 1.94 -19.81 1.37
N VAL A 59 1.97 -20.20 2.65
CA VAL A 59 3.16 -20.09 3.50
C VAL A 59 4.22 -21.09 3.05
N ARG A 60 5.39 -20.56 2.67
CA ARG A 60 6.58 -21.34 2.30
C ARG A 60 7.77 -20.88 3.11
N LEU A 61 8.48 -21.81 3.71
CA LEU A 61 9.72 -21.57 4.44
C LEU A 61 10.87 -22.23 3.67
N ALA A 62 11.85 -21.46 3.25
CA ALA A 62 12.93 -21.91 2.37
C ALA A 62 12.41 -22.75 1.17
N GLY A 63 11.28 -22.32 0.57
CA GLY A 63 10.64 -23.03 -0.54
C GLY A 63 9.71 -24.20 -0.15
N VAL A 64 9.80 -24.72 1.08
CA VAL A 64 8.96 -25.80 1.59
C VAL A 64 7.60 -25.23 2.00
N ALA A 65 6.49 -25.81 1.49
CA ALA A 65 5.14 -25.46 1.93
C ALA A 65 4.91 -25.99 3.34
N VAL A 66 4.57 -25.08 4.27
CA VAL A 66 4.43 -25.41 5.70
C VAL A 66 2.99 -25.33 6.20
N ARG A 67 2.02 -25.25 5.31
CA ARG A 67 0.60 -25.08 5.66
C ARG A 67 0.07 -26.19 6.58
N ASP A 68 0.42 -27.43 6.27
CA ASP A 68 -0.08 -28.63 6.93
C ASP A 68 0.99 -29.27 7.82
N VAL A 69 2.11 -28.57 8.07
CA VAL A 69 3.21 -29.00 8.92
C VAL A 69 2.93 -28.55 10.36
N HIS A 70 2.63 -29.49 11.25
CA HIS A 70 2.37 -29.24 12.67
C HIS A 70 3.52 -29.74 13.55
N SER A 71 4.35 -30.64 13.03
CA SER A 71 5.54 -31.16 13.70
C SER A 71 6.68 -31.39 12.70
N VAL A 72 7.89 -31.62 13.21
CA VAL A 72 9.04 -31.98 12.37
C VAL A 72 8.83 -33.32 11.65
N ASP A 73 8.02 -34.20 12.23
CA ASP A 73 7.73 -35.53 11.69
C ASP A 73 6.80 -35.49 10.47
N ASP A 74 6.13 -34.35 10.23
CA ASP A 74 5.30 -34.14 9.03
C ASP A 74 6.13 -33.79 7.79
N LEU A 75 7.43 -33.52 7.99
CA LEU A 75 8.37 -33.21 6.90
C LEU A 75 8.98 -34.48 6.33
N ASP A 76 9.00 -34.61 5.02
CA ASP A 76 9.81 -35.63 4.40
C ASP A 76 11.33 -35.34 4.59
N THR A 77 12.15 -36.35 4.36
CA THR A 77 13.60 -36.24 4.56
C THR A 77 14.24 -35.12 3.73
N THR A 78 13.73 -34.88 2.51
CA THR A 78 14.24 -33.83 1.62
C THR A 78 13.87 -32.44 2.13
N GLN A 79 12.62 -32.27 2.54
CA GLN A 79 12.13 -31.02 3.12
C GLN A 79 12.86 -30.68 4.43
N GLY A 80 13.03 -31.67 5.30
CA GLY A 80 13.79 -31.53 6.55
C GLY A 80 15.24 -31.12 6.30
N ALA A 81 15.94 -31.78 5.36
CA ALA A 81 17.29 -31.44 4.98
C ALA A 81 17.39 -30.02 4.38
N GLN A 82 16.43 -29.62 3.54
CA GLN A 82 16.37 -28.28 2.94
C GLN A 82 16.22 -27.20 4.00
N LEU A 83 15.28 -27.37 4.94
CA LEU A 83 15.09 -26.43 6.05
C LEU A 83 16.31 -26.34 6.97
N ALA A 84 16.91 -27.50 7.30
CA ALA A 84 18.11 -27.54 8.12
C ALA A 84 19.30 -26.82 7.46
N ALA A 85 19.51 -27.05 6.17
CA ALA A 85 20.56 -26.36 5.40
C ALA A 85 20.34 -24.85 5.37
N ALA A 86 19.12 -24.41 5.10
CA ALA A 86 18.75 -22.98 5.09
C ALA A 86 18.98 -22.33 6.46
N ALA A 87 18.59 -23.02 7.54
CA ALA A 87 18.77 -22.53 8.91
C ALA A 87 20.26 -22.43 9.29
N LEU A 88 21.09 -23.44 8.94
CA LEU A 88 22.53 -23.42 9.18
C LEU A 88 23.23 -22.28 8.43
N MET A 89 22.80 -21.97 7.21
CA MET A 89 23.31 -20.84 6.44
C MET A 89 22.80 -19.49 6.95
N GLY A 90 21.81 -19.48 7.84
CA GLY A 90 21.12 -18.26 8.29
C GLY A 90 20.33 -17.58 7.18
N ASP A 91 20.06 -18.27 6.08
CA ASP A 91 19.25 -17.83 4.95
C ASP A 91 17.94 -18.62 4.95
N LEU A 92 16.95 -18.12 5.68
CA LEU A 92 15.65 -18.76 5.90
C LEU A 92 14.53 -17.90 5.29
N PRO A 93 14.39 -17.89 3.95
CA PRO A 93 13.36 -17.11 3.31
C PRO A 93 11.97 -17.63 3.66
N LEU A 94 11.09 -16.71 4.06
CA LEU A 94 9.67 -16.93 4.30
C LEU A 94 8.88 -16.15 3.26
N ASP A 95 8.11 -16.85 2.46
CA ASP A 95 7.15 -16.31 1.51
C ASP A 95 5.74 -16.65 1.97
N CYS A 96 4.84 -15.68 1.94
CA CYS A 96 3.42 -15.90 2.21
C CYS A 96 2.55 -14.80 1.59
N THR A 97 1.25 -15.08 1.56
CA THR A 97 0.24 -14.09 1.19
C THR A 97 -0.58 -13.74 2.43
N VAL A 98 -0.47 -12.50 2.87
CA VAL A 98 -1.33 -11.96 3.93
C VAL A 98 -2.61 -11.43 3.28
N VAL A 99 -3.76 -12.00 3.65
CA VAL A 99 -5.06 -11.55 3.18
C VAL A 99 -5.67 -10.66 4.26
N LEU A 100 -5.87 -9.41 3.90
CA LEU A 100 -6.54 -8.41 4.73
C LEU A 100 -7.97 -8.23 4.23
N ARG A 101 -8.91 -8.20 5.14
CA ARG A 101 -10.27 -7.75 4.85
C ARG A 101 -10.33 -6.25 5.07
N ALA A 102 -10.63 -5.50 4.01
CA ALA A 102 -10.75 -4.06 4.01
C ALA A 102 -12.22 -3.67 3.87
N THR A 103 -12.75 -2.93 4.84
CA THR A 103 -14.13 -2.42 4.83
C THR A 103 -14.07 -0.90 4.77
N ASN A 104 -14.62 -0.33 3.70
CA ASN A 104 -14.82 1.10 3.60
C ASN A 104 -16.18 1.45 4.25
N PRO A 105 -16.20 2.16 5.40
CA PRO A 105 -17.45 2.43 6.08
C PRO A 105 -18.38 3.31 5.22
N PRO A 106 -19.71 3.17 5.32
CA PRO A 106 -20.66 4.01 4.58
C PRO A 106 -20.53 5.51 4.89
N SER A 107 -19.96 5.85 6.05
CA SER A 107 -19.68 7.25 6.45
C SER A 107 -18.53 7.87 5.65
N ASN A 108 -17.63 7.08 5.09
CA ASN A 108 -16.61 7.54 4.16
C ASN A 108 -17.26 7.71 2.77
N ALA A 109 -17.65 8.94 2.43
CA ALA A 109 -18.35 9.23 1.18
C ALA A 109 -17.47 9.07 -0.09
N VAL A 110 -16.18 8.71 0.07
CA VAL A 110 -15.20 8.62 -1.00
C VAL A 110 -14.80 7.16 -1.21
N THR A 111 -14.76 6.74 -2.47
CA THR A 111 -14.16 5.44 -2.84
C THR A 111 -12.69 5.44 -2.46
N ALA A 112 -12.29 4.47 -1.63
CA ALA A 112 -10.91 4.31 -1.21
C ALA A 112 -10.13 3.56 -2.28
N GLU A 113 -9.02 4.16 -2.74
CA GLU A 113 -8.17 3.60 -3.79
C GLU A 113 -6.87 3.08 -3.18
N LEU A 114 -6.70 1.76 -3.17
CA LEU A 114 -5.45 1.12 -2.82
C LEU A 114 -4.67 0.85 -4.10
N MET A 115 -3.67 1.67 -4.36
CA MET A 115 -2.86 1.64 -5.58
C MET A 115 -1.69 0.66 -5.45
N ARG A 116 -0.99 0.44 -6.57
CA ARG A 116 0.36 -0.16 -6.50
C ARG A 116 1.21 0.66 -5.54
N MET A 117 1.88 -0.01 -4.61
CA MET A 117 2.65 0.68 -3.59
C MET A 117 3.79 -0.17 -3.05
N ASP A 118 4.84 0.50 -2.64
CA ASP A 118 5.85 -0.11 -1.76
C ASP A 118 5.36 0.03 -0.32
N TRP A 119 5.44 -1.05 0.45
CA TRP A 119 5.08 -1.04 1.87
C TRP A 119 6.28 -1.32 2.75
N THR A 120 6.28 -0.77 3.96
CA THR A 120 7.32 -0.98 4.97
C THR A 120 6.67 -1.16 6.34
N LEU A 121 6.95 -2.30 6.95
CA LEU A 121 6.58 -2.59 8.33
C LEU A 121 7.72 -2.17 9.25
N LEU A 122 7.39 -1.41 10.28
CA LEU A 122 8.32 -0.95 11.30
C LEU A 122 7.90 -1.53 12.65
N LEU A 123 8.87 -2.03 13.41
CA LEU A 123 8.74 -2.41 14.81
C LEU A 123 9.59 -1.45 15.66
N ASP A 124 8.96 -0.72 16.60
CA ASP A 124 9.61 0.35 17.36
C ASP A 124 10.41 1.30 16.46
N ASN A 125 9.80 1.75 15.37
CA ASN A 125 10.37 2.65 14.38
C ASN A 125 11.60 2.10 13.60
N ARG A 126 11.91 0.81 13.69
CA ARG A 126 12.94 0.14 12.89
C ARG A 126 12.31 -0.73 11.81
N LYS A 127 12.82 -0.65 10.60
CA LYS A 127 12.35 -1.47 9.47
C LYS A 127 12.52 -2.95 9.81
N ALA A 128 11.41 -3.68 9.85
CA ALA A 128 11.37 -5.11 10.07
C ALA A 128 11.15 -5.87 8.76
N ALA A 129 10.23 -5.39 7.92
CA ALA A 129 9.95 -5.98 6.62
C ALA A 129 9.58 -4.90 5.62
N ALA A 130 9.72 -5.19 4.34
CA ALA A 130 9.22 -4.35 3.25
C ALA A 130 8.87 -5.24 2.05
N GLY A 131 8.01 -4.72 1.20
CA GLY A 131 7.62 -5.40 -0.03
C GLY A 131 6.91 -4.44 -0.96
N ARG A 132 6.38 -5.02 -2.05
CA ARG A 132 5.61 -4.29 -3.04
C ARG A 132 4.26 -4.98 -3.24
N MET A 133 3.24 -4.17 -3.43
CA MET A 133 1.94 -4.59 -3.90
C MET A 133 1.71 -4.00 -5.29
N ASP A 134 1.55 -4.86 -6.29
CA ASP A 134 1.40 -4.43 -7.68
C ASP A 134 -0.06 -4.41 -8.15
N ARG A 135 -0.99 -4.81 -7.28
CA ARG A 135 -2.42 -4.79 -7.56
C ARG A 135 -3.05 -3.48 -7.11
N ARG A 136 -4.12 -3.09 -7.83
CA ARG A 136 -5.01 -2.00 -7.44
C ARG A 136 -6.29 -2.58 -6.89
N TYR A 137 -6.85 -1.90 -5.88
CA TYR A 137 -8.15 -2.20 -5.32
C TYR A 137 -8.92 -0.89 -5.20
N SER A 138 -10.20 -0.94 -5.49
CA SER A 138 -11.12 0.19 -5.38
C SER A 138 -12.26 -0.26 -4.49
N ILE A 139 -12.44 0.37 -3.34
CA ILE A 139 -13.39 -0.04 -2.30
C ILE A 139 -14.40 1.09 -2.15
N ALA A 140 -15.60 0.87 -2.66
CA ALA A 140 -16.67 1.85 -2.59
C ALA A 140 -17.19 2.02 -1.14
N PRO A 141 -17.85 3.14 -0.81
CA PRO A 141 -18.51 3.31 0.49
C PRO A 141 -19.45 2.14 0.81
N GLY A 142 -19.28 1.54 1.99
CA GLY A 142 -20.02 0.37 2.44
C GLY A 142 -19.53 -0.97 1.88
N GLU A 143 -18.54 -0.97 0.99
CA GLU A 143 -17.97 -2.20 0.42
C GLU A 143 -16.93 -2.84 1.34
N THR A 144 -16.88 -4.18 1.29
CA THR A 144 -15.83 -4.99 1.92
C THR A 144 -15.13 -5.83 0.86
N GLN A 145 -13.80 -5.82 0.85
CA GLN A 145 -12.99 -6.51 -0.14
C GLN A 145 -11.77 -7.18 0.50
N ASP A 146 -11.41 -8.37 0.02
CA ASP A 146 -10.18 -9.06 0.40
C ASP A 146 -8.99 -8.53 -0.40
N ILE A 147 -7.94 -8.13 0.32
CA ILE A 147 -6.69 -7.57 -0.22
C ILE A 147 -5.56 -8.54 0.02
N ALA A 148 -5.03 -9.11 -1.06
CA ALA A 148 -3.89 -10.02 -1.00
C ALA A 148 -2.57 -9.23 -1.05
N VAL A 149 -1.79 -9.31 0.02
CA VAL A 149 -0.49 -8.66 0.16
C VAL A 149 0.60 -9.74 0.16
N PRO A 150 1.42 -9.83 -0.90
CA PRO A 150 2.56 -10.74 -0.91
C PRO A 150 3.62 -10.25 0.07
N VAL A 151 4.13 -11.16 0.87
CA VAL A 151 5.18 -10.93 1.86
C VAL A 151 6.32 -11.90 1.60
N ALA A 152 7.52 -11.37 1.38
CA ALA A 152 8.75 -12.12 1.27
C ALA A 152 9.77 -11.52 2.25
N VAL A 153 10.21 -12.29 3.22
CA VAL A 153 11.15 -11.86 4.25
C VAL A 153 12.16 -12.96 4.55
N ASN A 154 13.38 -12.60 4.92
CA ASN A 154 14.34 -13.57 5.44
C ASN A 154 14.20 -13.64 6.97
N LEU A 155 13.71 -14.77 7.48
CA LEU A 155 13.54 -14.97 8.91
C LEU A 155 14.88 -14.98 9.66
N GLY A 156 15.96 -15.49 9.04
CA GLY A 156 17.28 -15.46 9.63
C GLY A 156 17.75 -14.02 9.90
N ASP A 157 17.59 -13.13 8.93
CA ASP A 157 17.90 -11.71 9.06
C ASP A 157 16.98 -11.03 10.08
N LEU A 158 15.69 -11.35 10.00
CA LEU A 158 14.69 -10.76 10.90
C LEU A 158 14.98 -11.12 12.36
N LEU A 159 15.30 -12.38 12.64
CA LEU A 159 15.65 -12.85 13.99
C LEU A 159 16.97 -12.24 14.49
N ARG A 160 18.00 -12.16 13.64
CA ARG A 160 19.30 -11.55 14.02
C ARG A 160 19.14 -10.08 14.42
N HIS A 161 18.33 -9.32 13.68
CA HIS A 161 18.21 -7.86 13.88
C HIS A 161 17.05 -7.44 14.80
N HIS A 162 16.02 -8.28 14.91
CA HIS A 162 14.77 -7.96 15.61
C HIS A 162 14.31 -9.03 16.60
N GLY A 163 15.09 -10.09 16.84
CA GLY A 163 14.71 -11.24 17.68
C GLY A 163 14.07 -10.86 19.01
N PRO A 164 14.71 -10.00 19.84
CA PRO A 164 14.14 -9.59 21.12
C PRO A 164 12.80 -8.83 21.00
N LYS A 165 12.59 -8.10 19.89
CA LYS A 165 11.34 -7.37 19.64
C LYS A 165 10.23 -8.29 19.16
N LEU A 166 10.58 -9.27 18.31
CA LEU A 166 9.65 -10.28 17.84
C LEU A 166 9.17 -11.15 19.00
N LEU A 167 10.06 -11.53 19.91
CA LEU A 167 9.69 -12.26 21.12
C LEU A 167 8.73 -11.44 21.98
N ARG A 168 9.04 -10.15 22.23
CA ARG A 168 8.13 -9.26 22.97
C ARG A 168 6.77 -9.12 22.29
N LEU A 169 6.76 -8.99 20.96
CA LEU A 169 5.52 -8.91 20.19
C LEU A 169 4.70 -10.20 20.33
N ALA A 170 5.33 -11.36 20.24
CA ALA A 170 4.68 -12.66 20.41
C ALA A 170 4.09 -12.81 21.81
N LEU A 171 4.85 -12.48 22.86
CA LEU A 171 4.36 -12.49 24.25
C LEU A 171 3.21 -11.49 24.45
N ALA A 172 3.31 -10.31 23.84
CA ALA A 172 2.25 -9.30 23.92
C ALA A 172 0.96 -9.74 23.23
N LEU A 173 1.06 -10.47 22.10
CA LEU A 173 -0.09 -11.05 21.41
C LEU A 173 -0.70 -12.23 22.18
N ALA A 174 0.12 -13.01 22.88
CA ALA A 174 -0.33 -14.08 23.79
C ALA A 174 -0.96 -13.55 25.10
N GLY A 175 -0.88 -12.23 25.33
CA GLY A 175 -1.38 -11.63 26.58
C GLY A 175 -0.42 -11.73 27.77
N GLU A 176 0.81 -12.20 27.56
CA GLU A 176 1.82 -12.46 28.60
C GLU A 176 2.92 -11.37 28.66
N GLY A 177 2.94 -10.45 27.70
CA GLY A 177 4.00 -9.44 27.59
C GLY A 177 3.71 -8.16 28.36
N SER A 178 4.68 -7.69 29.14
CA SER A 178 4.60 -6.44 29.89
C SER A 178 5.11 -5.21 29.12
N SER A 179 5.87 -5.42 28.04
CA SER A 179 6.50 -4.32 27.26
C SER A 179 5.80 -4.16 25.91
N PRO A 180 5.13 -3.02 25.69
CA PRO A 180 4.44 -2.79 24.42
C PRO A 180 5.44 -2.66 23.26
N VAL A 181 4.99 -3.04 22.06
CA VAL A 181 5.72 -2.89 20.80
C VAL A 181 4.91 -1.98 19.86
N ASP A 182 5.54 -0.93 19.35
CA ASP A 182 4.93 -0.05 18.37
C ASP A 182 5.06 -0.67 16.96
N VAL A 183 3.92 -1.03 16.37
CA VAL A 183 3.83 -1.53 15.00
C VAL A 183 3.33 -0.43 14.09
N THR A 184 4.11 -0.09 13.06
CA THR A 184 3.76 0.96 12.10
C THR A 184 3.87 0.41 10.68
N LEU A 185 2.81 0.58 9.88
CA LEU A 185 2.83 0.27 8.46
C LEU A 185 2.84 1.58 7.66
N ARG A 186 3.90 1.75 6.88
CA ARG A 186 4.08 2.87 5.95
C ARG A 186 3.96 2.37 4.52
N VAL A 187 3.37 3.19 3.65
CA VAL A 187 3.28 2.91 2.23
C VAL A 187 3.76 4.10 1.42
N VAL A 188 4.31 3.81 0.25
CA VAL A 188 4.69 4.79 -0.75
C VAL A 188 3.91 4.46 -2.02
N PRO A 189 2.83 5.17 -2.33
CA PRO A 189 2.05 4.93 -3.54
C PRO A 189 2.87 5.18 -4.80
N LEU A 190 2.62 4.35 -5.81
CA LEU A 190 3.13 4.55 -7.16
C LEU A 190 1.98 5.09 -8.03
N ILE A 191 2.17 6.27 -8.59
CA ILE A 191 1.16 6.99 -9.38
C ILE A 191 1.53 6.86 -10.85
N ASP A 192 0.63 6.33 -11.66
CA ASP A 192 0.82 6.30 -13.11
C ASP A 192 0.47 7.66 -13.70
N THR A 193 1.42 8.24 -14.40
CA THR A 193 1.26 9.51 -15.11
C THR A 193 1.53 9.31 -16.61
N PRO A 194 1.11 10.23 -17.47
CA PRO A 194 1.46 10.17 -18.91
C PRO A 194 2.97 10.14 -19.18
N LEU A 195 3.78 10.59 -18.21
CA LEU A 195 5.26 10.58 -18.28
C LEU A 195 5.89 9.33 -17.68
N GLY A 196 5.07 8.37 -17.22
CA GLY A 196 5.51 7.13 -16.58
C GLY A 196 5.04 7.00 -15.12
N THR A 197 5.44 5.91 -14.47
CA THR A 197 5.10 5.68 -13.06
C THR A 197 6.00 6.52 -12.16
N MET A 198 5.39 7.38 -11.36
CA MET A 198 6.05 8.20 -10.35
C MET A 198 5.82 7.62 -8.95
N ARG A 199 6.85 7.68 -8.12
CA ARG A 199 6.77 7.33 -6.70
C ARG A 199 6.39 8.56 -5.89
N SER A 200 5.43 8.45 -4.96
CA SER A 200 5.14 9.54 -4.03
C SER A 200 6.40 9.91 -3.23
N PRO A 201 6.75 11.19 -3.15
CA PRO A 201 7.94 11.63 -2.39
C PRO A 201 7.74 11.48 -0.88
N VAL A 202 6.50 11.39 -0.41
CA VAL A 202 6.17 11.31 1.02
C VAL A 202 5.52 9.97 1.33
N PRO A 203 6.09 9.16 2.25
CA PRO A 203 5.44 7.95 2.72
C PRO A 203 4.21 8.28 3.56
N ILE A 204 3.14 7.51 3.38
CA ILE A 204 1.89 7.63 4.12
C ILE A 204 1.88 6.55 5.21
N THR A 205 1.60 6.94 6.45
CA THR A 205 1.37 5.97 7.54
C THR A 205 -0.09 5.56 7.51
N ILE A 206 -0.37 4.31 7.14
CA ILE A 206 -1.75 3.78 7.08
C ILE A 206 -2.17 3.07 8.37
N MET A 207 -1.21 2.58 9.15
CA MET A 207 -1.47 1.95 10.43
C MET A 207 -0.37 2.29 11.43
N ARG A 208 -0.78 2.64 12.65
CA ARG A 208 0.09 2.69 13.83
C ARG A 208 -0.65 2.08 15.00
N LYS A 209 -0.12 1.00 15.54
CA LYS A 209 -0.74 0.29 16.66
C LYS A 209 0.33 -0.06 17.70
N ARG A 210 0.01 0.19 18.97
CA ARG A 210 0.79 -0.28 20.11
C ARG A 210 0.19 -1.60 20.59
N ILE A 211 0.97 -2.67 20.57
CA ILE A 211 0.56 -4.02 20.96
C ILE A 211 1.19 -4.34 22.31
N GLY A 212 0.40 -4.87 23.26
CA GLY A 212 0.85 -5.17 24.61
C GLY A 212 0.77 -3.98 25.59
N ALA A 213 0.05 -2.91 25.26
CA ALA A 213 -0.28 -1.89 26.23
C ALA A 213 -1.22 -2.46 27.29
N ASP A 214 -0.89 -2.21 28.54
CA ASP A 214 -1.59 -2.69 29.75
C ASP A 214 -3.12 -2.55 29.62
N ARG A 215 -3.85 -3.64 29.96
CA ARG A 215 -5.31 -3.66 30.10
C ARG A 215 -5.76 -3.14 31.47
N SER A 216 -4.96 -2.31 32.12
CA SER A 216 -5.35 -1.70 33.37
C SER A 216 -6.15 -0.41 33.12
N ARG A 217 -7.46 -0.56 32.89
CA ARG A 217 -8.53 0.33 33.38
C ARG A 217 -9.86 -0.35 33.29
#